data_ba63a66f8cbfb60e7ad694de2503314f
#
_entry.id   ba63a66f8cbfb60e7ad694de2503314f
#
_cell.length_a   1.000
_cell.length_b   1.000
_cell.length_c   1.000
_cell.angle_alpha   90.00
_cell.angle_beta   90.00
_cell.angle_gamma   90.00
#
_symmetry.space_group_name_H-M   'P 1'
#
loop_
_entity.id
_entity.type
_entity.pdbx_description
1 polymer ?
#
loop_
_entity_poly.entity_id
_entity_poly.type
_entity_poly.pdbx_seq_one_letter_code
_entity_poly.pdbx_strand_id
1 'polypeptide(L)'
;MRSPLSRAGTRGVAALLWSVGWAAAACADSPTVATAAKISNASGAEIYGHICQGCHMPQAQGAVGAGHYPKLAGDPALVSWQYVALTVLNGKNGMPGFGVPPQQYEFIFGAVRLSDAQVAEVVNYVRSHFGNKWKSSVSANEVAALPHPK
;
A
#
# COMPACT_ATOMS: atom_id res chain seq x y z
N MET A 1 -67.44 58.40 -32.21
CA MET A 1 -68.13 57.39 -33.06
C MET A 1 -67.34 56.10 -33.07
N ARG A 2 -67.94 55.05 -32.60
CA ARG A 2 -67.75 53.57 -32.90
C ARG A 2 -66.35 52.95 -32.86
N SER A 3 -66.21 52.14 -31.88
CA SER A 3 -65.34 50.91 -31.87
C SER A 3 -65.67 50.01 -33.06
N PRO A 4 -64.80 49.02 -33.40
CA PRO A 4 -64.93 47.72 -32.74
C PRO A 4 -63.62 46.94 -32.48
N LEU A 5 -63.66 46.22 -31.43
CA LEU A 5 -63.20 44.83 -31.10
C LEU A 5 -62.50 44.06 -32.21
N SER A 6 -61.34 43.50 -31.89
CA SER A 6 -60.90 42.22 -32.48
C SER A 6 -59.95 41.50 -31.58
N ARG A 7 -60.42 40.49 -30.97
CA ARG A 7 -60.05 39.10 -30.80
C ARG A 7 -58.63 38.75 -30.31
N ALA A 8 -58.71 38.16 -29.19
CA ALA A 8 -57.72 37.30 -28.54
C ALA A 8 -57.14 36.27 -29.51
N GLY A 9 -55.81 36.08 -29.41
CA GLY A 9 -55.08 35.00 -29.96
C GLY A 9 -54.19 34.40 -28.87
N THR A 10 -54.72 33.42 -28.14
CA THR A 10 -53.98 32.58 -27.19
C THR A 10 -52.99 31.74 -27.97
N ARG A 11 -51.73 32.10 -27.92
CA ARG A 11 -50.68 31.20 -28.36
C ARG A 11 -50.10 30.50 -27.12
N GLY A 12 -50.49 29.23 -27.00
CA GLY A 12 -49.92 28.31 -26.00
C GLY A 12 -48.43 28.12 -26.21
N VAL A 13 -47.67 28.54 -25.22
CA VAL A 13 -46.25 28.22 -25.13
C VAL A 13 -46.16 26.86 -24.46
N ALA A 14 -45.89 25.83 -25.27
CA ALA A 14 -45.54 24.51 -24.76
C ALA A 14 -44.17 24.59 -24.10
N ALA A 15 -44.13 24.58 -22.79
CA ALA A 15 -42.91 24.49 -22.01
C ALA A 15 -42.40 23.04 -22.09
N LEU A 16 -41.42 22.81 -22.95
CA LEU A 16 -40.64 21.58 -22.97
C LEU A 16 -39.73 21.58 -21.73
N LEU A 17 -40.15 20.87 -20.70
CA LEU A 17 -39.31 20.55 -19.56
C LEU A 17 -38.25 19.55 -19.98
N TRP A 18 -37.04 20.01 -20.24
CA TRP A 18 -35.87 19.18 -20.36
C TRP A 18 -35.44 18.79 -18.94
N SER A 19 -35.83 17.58 -18.54
CA SER A 19 -35.30 16.95 -17.36
C SER A 19 -33.88 16.48 -17.69
N VAL A 20 -32.88 17.28 -17.34
CA VAL A 20 -31.48 16.90 -17.33
C VAL A 20 -31.33 15.93 -16.16
N GLY A 21 -31.41 14.64 -16.47
CA GLY A 21 -31.05 13.58 -15.52
C GLY A 21 -29.54 13.61 -15.27
N TRP A 22 -29.16 14.18 -14.15
CA TRP A 22 -27.80 14.03 -13.63
C TRP A 22 -27.64 12.57 -13.14
N ALA A 23 -27.09 11.72 -14.00
CA ALA A 23 -26.55 10.46 -13.56
C ALA A 23 -25.34 10.74 -12.68
N ALA A 24 -25.52 10.75 -11.37
CA ALA A 24 -24.43 10.71 -10.41
C ALA A 24 -23.73 9.37 -10.59
N ALA A 25 -22.63 9.35 -11.36
CA ALA A 25 -21.70 8.25 -11.33
C ALA A 25 -21.07 8.24 -9.92
N ALA A 26 -21.60 7.41 -9.05
CA ALA A 26 -20.98 7.10 -7.79
C ALA A 26 -19.67 6.35 -8.10
N CYS A 27 -18.56 7.07 -8.14
CA CYS A 27 -17.25 6.47 -8.02
C CYS A 27 -17.13 5.90 -6.61
N ALA A 28 -17.57 4.66 -6.46
CA ALA A 28 -17.27 3.87 -5.27
C ALA A 28 -15.84 3.36 -5.39
N ASP A 29 -14.86 4.26 -5.35
CA ASP A 29 -13.49 3.90 -4.98
C ASP A 29 -13.47 3.72 -3.45
N SER A 30 -14.00 2.60 -3.01
CA SER A 30 -13.63 2.09 -1.70
C SER A 30 -12.15 1.72 -1.79
N PRO A 31 -11.28 2.30 -0.94
CA PRO A 31 -9.92 1.79 -0.82
C PRO A 31 -10.06 0.32 -0.43
N THR A 32 -9.78 -0.57 -1.38
CA THR A 32 -9.73 -2.00 -1.09
C THR A 32 -8.58 -2.18 -0.11
N VAL A 33 -8.94 -2.26 1.18
CA VAL A 33 -8.03 -2.79 2.19
C VAL A 33 -7.55 -4.11 1.59
N ALA A 34 -6.24 -4.20 1.30
CA ALA A 34 -5.69 -5.41 0.74
C ALA A 34 -6.04 -6.54 1.71
N THR A 35 -7.00 -7.36 1.34
CA THR A 35 -7.45 -8.45 2.20
C THR A 35 -6.25 -9.38 2.45
N ALA A 36 -6.17 -9.96 3.63
CA ALA A 36 -5.10 -10.88 4.03
C ALA A 36 -4.80 -11.94 2.95
N ALA A 37 -5.80 -12.35 2.18
CA ALA A 37 -5.68 -13.26 1.05
C ALA A 37 -4.86 -12.69 -0.13
N LYS A 38 -4.83 -11.38 -0.32
CA LYS A 38 -4.03 -10.72 -1.37
C LYS A 38 -2.56 -10.59 -0.98
N ILE A 39 -2.28 -10.57 0.32
CA ILE A 39 -0.92 -10.51 0.85
C ILE A 39 -0.30 -11.92 0.89
N SER A 40 -1.09 -12.98 1.01
CA SER A 40 -0.58 -14.36 1.18
C SER A 40 0.34 -14.85 0.05
N ASN A 41 0.13 -14.36 -1.18
CA ASN A 41 0.93 -14.69 -2.35
C ASN A 41 1.67 -13.47 -2.94
N ALA A 42 1.84 -12.40 -2.15
CA ALA A 42 2.48 -11.19 -2.63
C ALA A 42 3.96 -11.40 -2.91
N SER A 43 4.41 -10.93 -4.06
CA SER A 43 5.82 -10.85 -4.42
C SER A 43 6.59 -9.89 -3.51
N GLY A 44 7.91 -9.99 -3.48
CA GLY A 44 8.76 -9.08 -2.72
C GLY A 44 8.57 -7.61 -3.12
N ALA A 45 8.28 -7.34 -4.40
CA ALA A 45 7.97 -6.00 -4.90
C ALA A 45 6.65 -5.46 -4.32
N GLU A 46 5.61 -6.28 -4.29
CA GLU A 46 4.31 -5.91 -3.72
C GLU A 46 4.40 -5.70 -2.21
N ILE A 47 5.10 -6.58 -1.50
CA ILE A 47 5.34 -6.43 -0.06
C ILE A 47 6.09 -5.13 0.21
N TYR A 48 7.15 -4.84 -0.54
CA TYR A 48 7.88 -3.60 -0.41
C TYR A 48 6.97 -2.38 -0.66
N GLY A 49 6.23 -2.39 -1.75
CA GLY A 49 5.36 -1.30 -2.17
C GLY A 49 4.20 -1.02 -1.21
N HIS A 50 3.65 -2.05 -0.55
CA HIS A 50 2.50 -1.87 0.34
C HIS A 50 2.88 -1.66 1.81
N ILE A 51 4.07 -2.12 2.22
CA ILE A 51 4.49 -2.12 3.62
C ILE A 51 5.75 -1.26 3.83
N CYS A 52 6.85 -1.63 3.17
CA CYS A 52 8.16 -1.09 3.49
C CYS A 52 8.37 0.35 3.01
N GLN A 53 7.85 0.68 1.81
CA GLN A 53 8.03 2.01 1.22
C GLN A 53 7.39 3.14 2.03
N GLY A 54 6.41 2.84 2.90
CA GLY A 54 5.81 3.85 3.77
C GLY A 54 6.83 4.55 4.67
N CYS A 55 7.88 3.82 5.05
CA CYS A 55 9.00 4.34 5.85
C CYS A 55 10.28 4.48 5.01
N HIS A 56 10.62 3.46 4.22
CA HIS A 56 11.89 3.45 3.46
C HIS A 56 11.83 4.21 2.13
N MET A 57 10.66 4.77 1.77
CA MET A 57 10.38 5.53 0.55
C MET A 57 10.42 4.69 -0.74
N PRO A 58 9.75 5.11 -1.84
CA PRO A 58 9.60 4.29 -3.05
C PRO A 58 10.91 3.88 -3.74
N GLN A 59 11.97 4.68 -3.58
CA GLN A 59 13.29 4.41 -4.14
C GLN A 59 14.25 3.84 -3.09
N ALA A 60 13.75 3.42 -1.94
CA ALA A 60 14.54 2.94 -0.81
C ALA A 60 15.61 3.95 -0.33
N GLN A 61 15.38 5.23 -0.59
CA GLN A 61 16.30 6.31 -0.24
C GLN A 61 16.26 6.69 1.24
N GLY A 62 15.28 6.16 1.99
CA GLY A 62 15.05 6.53 3.37
C GLY A 62 14.56 7.97 3.54
N ALA A 63 14.33 8.38 4.78
CA ALA A 63 13.91 9.73 5.10
C ALA A 63 14.43 10.18 6.47
N VAL A 64 14.55 11.50 6.64
CA VAL A 64 14.86 12.17 7.90
C VAL A 64 13.82 13.25 8.14
N GLY A 65 13.23 13.28 9.33
CA GLY A 65 12.19 14.23 9.68
C GLY A 65 11.73 13.98 11.11
N ALA A 66 10.43 13.74 11.32
CA ALA A 66 9.90 13.33 12.63
C ALA A 66 10.46 11.98 13.11
N GLY A 67 11.04 11.18 12.20
CA GLY A 67 11.79 9.97 12.47
C GLY A 67 13.00 9.86 11.55
N HIS A 68 13.85 8.87 11.82
CA HIS A 68 14.96 8.50 10.96
C HIS A 68 14.70 7.12 10.35
N TYR A 69 14.47 7.10 9.04
CA TYR A 69 14.22 5.89 8.27
C TYR A 69 15.45 5.59 7.42
N PRO A 70 16.15 4.48 7.67
CA PRO A 70 17.42 4.22 7.00
C PRO A 70 17.22 4.01 5.48
N LYS A 71 18.21 4.48 4.74
CA LYS A 71 18.35 4.21 3.33
C LYS A 71 18.70 2.73 3.14
N LEU A 72 17.98 2.04 2.25
CA LEU A 72 18.28 0.67 1.83
C LEU A 72 18.93 0.63 0.44
N ALA A 73 18.81 1.71 -0.34
CA ALA A 73 19.41 1.80 -1.66
C ALA A 73 20.93 1.86 -1.56
N GLY A 74 21.62 0.86 -2.14
CA GLY A 74 23.09 0.78 -2.11
C GLY A 74 23.66 0.52 -0.70
N ASP A 75 22.88 -0.05 0.22
CA ASP A 75 23.33 -0.31 1.59
C ASP A 75 24.21 -1.57 1.65
N PRO A 76 25.50 -1.47 2.05
CA PRO A 76 26.38 -2.61 2.18
C PRO A 76 25.96 -3.63 3.26
N ALA A 77 25.16 -3.21 4.26
CA ALA A 77 24.67 -4.12 5.30
C ALA A 77 23.73 -5.20 4.73
N LEU A 78 23.13 -4.96 3.56
CA LEU A 78 22.27 -5.92 2.89
C LEU A 78 23.02 -7.14 2.31
N VAL A 79 24.34 -7.19 2.40
CA VAL A 79 25.13 -8.38 2.05
C VAL A 79 24.69 -9.61 2.87
N SER A 80 24.38 -9.42 4.15
CA SER A 80 23.88 -10.48 5.02
C SER A 80 22.36 -10.58 4.94
N TRP A 81 21.87 -11.59 4.24
CA TRP A 81 20.44 -11.85 4.19
C TRP A 81 19.87 -12.21 5.58
N GLN A 82 20.65 -12.88 6.43
CA GLN A 82 20.24 -13.20 7.79
C GLN A 82 19.97 -11.95 8.61
N TYR A 83 20.86 -10.95 8.50
CA TYR A 83 20.67 -9.67 9.17
C TYR A 83 19.39 -8.98 8.70
N VAL A 84 19.13 -8.96 7.39
CA VAL A 84 17.91 -8.35 6.83
C VAL A 84 16.68 -9.12 7.29
N ALA A 85 16.67 -10.44 7.18
CA ALA A 85 15.54 -11.28 7.60
C ALA A 85 15.25 -11.14 9.10
N LEU A 86 16.27 -11.19 9.96
CA LEU A 86 16.10 -10.98 11.41
C LEU A 86 15.59 -9.57 11.74
N THR A 87 16.01 -8.56 10.98
CA THR A 87 15.50 -7.19 11.15
C THR A 87 14.03 -7.10 10.76
N VAL A 88 13.60 -7.76 9.68
CA VAL A 88 12.20 -7.81 9.28
C VAL A 88 11.37 -8.61 10.30
N LEU A 89 11.86 -9.75 10.76
CA LEU A 89 11.14 -10.60 11.72
C LEU A 89 10.95 -9.91 13.07
N ASN A 90 12.03 -9.34 13.64
CA ASN A 90 12.06 -8.88 15.04
C ASN A 90 11.89 -7.37 15.18
N GLY A 91 12.03 -6.60 14.09
CA GLY A 91 12.13 -5.16 14.15
C GLY A 91 13.50 -4.67 14.64
N LYS A 92 13.74 -3.37 14.54
CA LYS A 92 14.96 -2.70 15.03
C LYS A 92 14.78 -1.20 15.12
N ASN A 93 15.18 -0.59 16.25
CA ASN A 93 15.27 0.88 16.41
C ASN A 93 14.00 1.64 15.95
N GLY A 94 12.83 1.20 16.37
CA GLY A 94 11.55 1.80 15.97
C GLY A 94 10.94 1.21 14.69
N MET A 95 11.65 0.41 13.90
CA MET A 95 11.05 -0.43 12.88
C MET A 95 10.28 -1.56 13.55
N PRO A 96 8.99 -1.75 13.26
CA PRO A 96 8.22 -2.86 13.82
C PRO A 96 8.74 -4.21 13.33
N GLY A 97 8.57 -5.25 14.14
CA GLY A 97 8.79 -6.63 13.73
C GLY A 97 7.56 -7.19 13.01
N PHE A 98 7.77 -7.79 11.85
CA PHE A 98 6.69 -8.39 11.06
C PHE A 98 6.55 -9.90 11.28
N GLY A 99 7.46 -10.52 12.03
CA GLY A 99 7.37 -11.92 12.45
C GLY A 99 6.59 -12.14 13.75
N VAL A 100 6.27 -11.07 14.49
CA VAL A 100 5.56 -11.15 15.77
C VAL A 100 4.08 -11.45 15.59
N PRO A 101 3.44 -12.15 16.55
CA PRO A 101 1.99 -12.36 16.55
C PRO A 101 1.23 -11.03 16.54
N PRO A 102 0.06 -10.96 15.86
CA PRO A 102 -0.76 -9.74 15.77
C PRO A 102 -1.08 -9.07 17.11
N GLN A 103 -1.32 -9.87 18.14
CA GLN A 103 -1.72 -9.39 19.47
C GLN A 103 -0.74 -8.40 20.12
N GLN A 104 0.51 -8.39 19.67
CA GLN A 104 1.54 -7.55 20.28
C GLN A 104 1.59 -6.13 19.67
N TYR A 105 1.07 -5.94 18.46
CA TYR A 105 1.15 -4.66 17.72
C TYR A 105 -0.18 -4.17 17.15
N GLU A 106 -1.29 -4.84 17.45
CA GLU A 106 -2.61 -4.57 16.87
C GLU A 106 -3.07 -3.11 17.08
N PHE A 107 -2.62 -2.50 18.15
CA PHE A 107 -3.00 -1.13 18.51
C PHE A 107 -2.27 -0.02 17.71
N ILE A 108 -1.10 -0.29 17.13
CA ILE A 108 -0.23 0.78 16.58
C ILE A 108 -0.15 0.77 15.06
N PHE A 109 -0.17 -0.40 14.40
CA PHE A 109 0.14 -0.52 12.97
C PHE A 109 -0.82 -1.40 12.15
N GLY A 110 -1.97 -1.79 12.71
CA GLY A 110 -2.87 -2.74 12.03
C GLY A 110 -2.08 -3.98 11.64
N ALA A 111 -2.02 -4.95 12.53
CA ALA A 111 -1.16 -6.13 12.53
C ALA A 111 -0.88 -6.77 11.15
N VAL A 112 0.11 -6.27 10.44
CA VAL A 112 0.64 -6.95 9.26
C VAL A 112 1.70 -7.93 9.72
N ARG A 113 1.41 -9.23 9.60
CA ARG A 113 2.38 -10.29 9.80
C ARG A 113 2.82 -10.85 8.46
N LEU A 114 4.12 -11.05 8.31
CA LEU A 114 4.69 -11.73 7.15
C LEU A 114 5.03 -13.18 7.50
N SER A 115 4.67 -14.12 6.62
CA SER A 115 5.15 -15.49 6.69
C SER A 115 6.63 -15.57 6.29
N ASP A 116 7.29 -16.66 6.62
CA ASP A 116 8.70 -16.88 6.26
C ASP A 116 8.92 -16.80 4.75
N ALA A 117 7.96 -17.27 3.96
CA ALA A 117 8.01 -17.14 2.51
C ALA A 117 7.97 -15.65 2.08
N GLN A 118 7.10 -14.86 2.68
CA GLN A 118 7.00 -13.43 2.39
C GLN A 118 8.23 -12.65 2.86
N VAL A 119 8.79 -13.03 3.99
CA VAL A 119 10.07 -12.46 4.46
C VAL A 119 11.18 -12.80 3.46
N ALA A 120 11.27 -14.04 2.98
CA ALA A 120 12.24 -14.42 1.94
C ALA A 120 12.06 -13.61 0.67
N GLU A 121 10.82 -13.42 0.20
CA GLU A 121 10.49 -12.62 -0.99
C GLU A 121 10.95 -11.17 -0.86
N VAL A 122 10.59 -10.48 0.23
CA VAL A 122 10.97 -9.07 0.39
C VAL A 122 12.47 -8.91 0.64
N VAL A 123 13.12 -9.82 1.35
CA VAL A 123 14.58 -9.84 1.54
C VAL A 123 15.31 -9.97 0.20
N ASN A 124 14.88 -10.90 -0.65
CA ASN A 124 15.44 -11.08 -1.98
C ASN A 124 15.23 -9.85 -2.86
N TYR A 125 14.03 -9.26 -2.81
CA TYR A 125 13.71 -8.06 -3.56
C TYR A 125 14.61 -6.89 -3.17
N VAL A 126 14.69 -6.54 -1.89
CA VAL A 126 15.48 -5.40 -1.41
C VAL A 126 16.96 -5.59 -1.72
N ARG A 127 17.48 -6.81 -1.59
CA ARG A 127 18.88 -7.14 -1.82
C ARG A 127 19.29 -7.12 -3.29
N SER A 128 18.35 -7.21 -4.22
CA SER A 128 18.60 -7.22 -5.67
C SER A 128 18.16 -5.94 -6.39
N HIS A 129 17.45 -5.03 -5.72
CA HIS A 129 16.90 -3.79 -6.28
C HIS A 129 17.53 -2.55 -5.65
N PHE A 130 17.12 -1.39 -6.08
CA PHE A 130 17.56 -0.09 -5.55
C PHE A 130 19.08 0.12 -5.60
N GLY A 131 19.74 -0.40 -6.64
CA GLY A 131 21.20 -0.34 -6.78
C GLY A 131 21.97 -1.38 -5.99
N ASN A 132 21.28 -2.22 -5.21
CA ASN A 132 21.87 -3.39 -4.56
C ASN A 132 22.11 -4.51 -5.58
N LYS A 133 23.16 -5.29 -5.37
CA LYS A 133 23.61 -6.30 -6.35
C LYS A 133 23.78 -7.71 -5.75
N TRP A 134 23.19 -7.94 -4.59
CA TRP A 134 23.30 -9.22 -3.88
C TRP A 134 22.36 -10.25 -4.50
N LYS A 135 22.89 -11.14 -5.33
CA LYS A 135 22.13 -12.11 -6.13
C LYS A 135 21.82 -13.43 -5.41
N SER A 136 22.45 -13.69 -4.27
CA SER A 136 22.13 -14.90 -3.50
C SER A 136 20.70 -14.78 -2.97
N SER A 137 19.82 -15.69 -3.41
CA SER A 137 18.46 -15.78 -2.91
C SER A 137 18.41 -16.58 -1.61
N VAL A 138 17.49 -16.22 -0.74
CA VAL A 138 17.11 -16.96 0.46
C VAL A 138 15.73 -17.59 0.25
N SER A 139 15.57 -18.80 0.75
CA SER A 139 14.31 -19.55 0.71
C SER A 139 13.50 -19.37 1.99
N ALA A 140 12.21 -19.71 1.92
CA ALA A 140 11.34 -19.74 3.10
C ALA A 140 11.88 -20.65 4.21
N ASN A 141 12.45 -21.82 3.87
CA ASN A 141 13.01 -22.76 4.83
C ASN A 141 14.24 -22.19 5.57
N GLU A 142 15.07 -21.40 4.88
CA GLU A 142 16.19 -20.72 5.51
C GLU A 142 15.72 -19.63 6.47
N VAL A 143 14.66 -18.90 6.12
CA VAL A 143 14.05 -17.92 7.03
C VAL A 143 13.43 -18.63 8.24
N ALA A 144 12.69 -19.72 8.04
CA ALA A 144 12.07 -20.52 9.11
C ALA A 144 13.09 -21.07 10.12
N ALA A 145 14.34 -21.29 9.69
CA ALA A 145 15.43 -21.75 10.57
C ALA A 145 16.02 -20.62 11.45
N LEU A 146 15.67 -19.36 11.22
CA LEU A 146 16.13 -18.24 12.03
C LEU A 146 15.34 -18.15 13.35
N PRO A 147 15.90 -17.52 14.40
CA PRO A 147 15.17 -17.21 15.62
C PRO A 147 13.98 -16.30 15.33
N HIS A 148 12.78 -16.73 15.70
CA HIS A 148 11.54 -15.96 15.59
C HIS A 148 11.20 -15.28 16.92
N PRO A 149 10.52 -14.12 16.87
CA PRO A 149 10.00 -13.49 18.07
C PRO A 149 8.94 -14.40 18.72
N LYS A 150 8.89 -14.39 20.05
CA LYS A 150 7.96 -15.20 20.88
C LYS A 150 6.72 -14.40 21.20
#